data_336aeb00ed899009b7c0674d30023433
#
_entry.id   336aeb00ed899009b7c0674d30023433
#
_cell.length_a   1.000
_cell.length_b   1.000
_cell.length_c   1.000
_cell.angle_alpha   90.00
_cell.angle_beta   90.00
_cell.angle_gamma   90.00
#
_symmetry.space_group_name_H-M   'P 1'
#
loop_
_entity.id
_entity.type
_entity.pdbx_description
1 polymer ?
#
loop_
_entity_poly.entity_id
_entity_poly.type
_entity_poly.pdbx_seq_one_letter_code
_entity_poly.pdbx_strand_id
1 'polypeptide(L)'
;MAAGLRLGPLLRYVDWETGEHATVWIEADRPCTAEVRCLGAPPGEGAVPGGGDTAASGVLGTEGSPDDSRAGSPKGAGGSSRTFQIEGHHYALIPVSGLTPASSTAYEVLLDGRRVWPPAEWPYPPSVIRTPAIPAEGVRVSFGSCRWAAPPAREHDPIGPDALDTLAARMAAEPEGERPDVLVLLGDQVYADATSRETQRWLATRRDLSEPPGAEVADYEEYTRLYEESWLDPVVRWLLSTVPSCMIFDDHDVIDDWNTSASWVAEMRAKPWWRERILSGLMSYWVHQHLGNLSPAELADDPVYAAVRATPDGTDALRSFAARADADPASVRWSHRRDFGRTRLLMIDTRAARVLDERHRAMLDDEEMRWLRGQALEAPGSYDHLLLGTSLPWLLPPAIHDVESWNAALCRGERGERWARVGEDLRRRADLEHWAAFPSSFEELASLIREVGSGPLAPSTVCVLSGDVHHAYVAEPHWPDPEPSTRVLQLTCSPVHNAIHASMRVGFRFGWSRLGRRFGHAMARHGRAGRPVIRWDKTGGPWFGNQLMTLTLNGRSADLRLDQAVTDRTGTRLLTMDERNLTDGP
;
A
#
# COMPACT_ATOMS: atom_id res chain seq x y z
N MET A 1 10.20 33.22 -10.32
CA MET A 1 8.82 32.72 -10.36
C MET A 1 8.50 32.06 -9.03
N ALA A 2 7.25 32.09 -8.55
CA ALA A 2 6.87 31.44 -7.30
C ALA A 2 6.86 29.92 -7.45
N ALA A 3 7.10 29.17 -6.37
CA ALA A 3 7.05 27.69 -6.37
C ALA A 3 5.63 27.18 -6.67
N GLY A 4 5.53 26.13 -7.46
CA GLY A 4 4.28 25.44 -7.83
C GLY A 4 4.24 24.02 -7.27
N LEU A 5 3.03 23.50 -6.97
CA LEU A 5 2.80 22.14 -6.55
C LEU A 5 2.71 21.24 -7.81
N ARG A 6 3.64 20.31 -7.96
CA ARG A 6 3.72 19.38 -9.07
C ARG A 6 2.84 18.15 -8.82
N LEU A 7 3.02 17.47 -7.69
CA LEU A 7 2.27 16.28 -7.31
C LEU A 7 1.85 16.34 -5.84
N GLY A 8 0.77 15.68 -5.49
CA GLY A 8 0.19 15.69 -4.15
C GLY A 8 -0.77 16.88 -3.94
N PRO A 9 -1.15 17.24 -2.70
CA PRO A 9 -0.68 16.61 -1.46
C PRO A 9 -1.22 15.20 -1.29
N LEU A 10 -0.45 14.33 -0.62
CA LEU A 10 -0.89 13.03 -0.17
C LEU A 10 -0.84 12.99 1.36
N LEU A 11 -1.95 12.67 1.99
CA LEU A 11 -1.98 12.36 3.42
C LEU A 11 -1.44 10.94 3.60
N ARG A 12 -0.30 10.81 4.31
CA ARG A 12 0.39 9.52 4.40
C ARG A 12 0.31 8.87 5.77
N TYR A 13 0.37 9.69 6.80
CA TYR A 13 0.34 9.23 8.19
C TYR A 13 -0.68 10.04 8.99
N VAL A 14 -1.41 9.35 9.85
CA VAL A 14 -2.17 9.93 10.95
C VAL A 14 -1.84 9.11 12.19
N ASP A 15 -1.58 9.78 13.29
CA ASP A 15 -1.24 9.18 14.56
C ASP A 15 -2.48 8.59 15.24
N TRP A 16 -2.41 7.31 15.56
CA TRP A 16 -3.47 6.55 16.25
C TRP A 16 -3.21 6.35 17.74
N GLU A 17 -2.07 6.82 18.24
CA GLU A 17 -1.71 6.73 19.64
C GLU A 17 -2.17 7.96 20.43
N THR A 18 -1.88 9.16 19.89
CA THR A 18 -2.25 10.43 20.52
C THR A 18 -3.33 11.20 19.74
N GLY A 19 -3.45 10.98 18.44
CA GLY A 19 -4.35 11.72 17.56
C GLY A 19 -3.90 13.16 17.28
N GLU A 20 -2.64 13.50 17.59
CA GLU A 20 -2.15 14.88 17.54
C GLU A 20 -1.25 15.17 16.32
N HIS A 21 -0.85 14.13 15.59
CA HIS A 21 0.14 14.20 14.50
C HIS A 21 -0.36 13.61 13.19
N ALA A 22 0.17 14.15 12.09
CA ALA A 22 -0.01 13.60 10.75
C ALA A 22 1.23 13.91 9.88
N THR A 23 1.32 13.29 8.71
CA THR A 23 2.34 13.60 7.71
C THR A 23 1.70 13.76 6.34
N VAL A 24 2.03 14.88 5.67
CA VAL A 24 1.60 15.17 4.30
C VAL A 24 2.82 15.18 3.39
N TRP A 25 2.76 14.43 2.29
CA TRP A 25 3.79 14.37 1.25
C TRP A 25 3.42 15.27 0.08
N ILE A 26 4.41 15.97 -0.49
CA ILE A 26 4.26 16.78 -1.70
C ILE A 26 5.49 16.71 -2.61
N GLU A 27 5.30 17.01 -3.90
CA GLU A 27 6.34 17.38 -4.85
C GLU A 27 6.13 18.81 -5.34
N ALA A 28 7.19 19.61 -5.33
CA ALA A 28 7.22 20.99 -5.81
C ALA A 28 8.08 21.10 -7.09
N ASP A 29 7.82 22.13 -7.91
CA ASP A 29 8.55 22.39 -9.16
C ASP A 29 9.96 22.98 -8.94
N ARG A 30 10.31 23.35 -7.71
CA ARG A 30 11.61 23.93 -7.33
C ARG A 30 11.86 23.87 -5.82
N PRO A 31 13.10 24.14 -5.37
CA PRO A 31 13.38 24.24 -3.94
C PRO A 31 12.52 25.30 -3.28
N CYS A 32 11.85 24.93 -2.18
CA CYS A 32 10.98 25.83 -1.42
C CYS A 32 10.80 25.33 0.02
N THR A 33 10.15 26.16 0.82
CA THR A 33 9.57 25.73 2.11
C THR A 33 8.10 25.38 1.89
N ALA A 34 7.73 24.12 2.17
CA ALA A 34 6.38 23.65 2.11
C ALA A 34 5.75 23.71 3.52
N GLU A 35 4.53 24.21 3.61
CA GLU A 35 3.77 24.37 4.86
C GLU A 35 2.39 23.73 4.70
N VAL A 36 1.95 22.97 5.70
CA VAL A 36 0.56 22.58 5.89
C VAL A 36 -0.02 23.47 6.99
N ARG A 37 -1.11 24.15 6.66
CA ARG A 37 -1.85 24.97 7.61
C ARG A 37 -3.24 24.39 7.80
N CYS A 38 -3.57 24.01 9.03
CA CYS A 38 -4.88 23.56 9.39
C CYS A 38 -5.82 24.75 9.59
N LEU A 39 -7.01 24.66 9.04
CA LEU A 39 -8.04 25.67 9.14
C LEU A 39 -8.85 25.40 10.40
N GLY A 40 -8.97 26.39 11.29
CA GLY A 40 -9.89 26.29 12.45
C GLY A 40 -11.32 26.00 11.98
N ALA A 41 -12.10 25.28 12.78
CA ALA A 41 -13.52 25.11 12.51
C ALA A 41 -14.16 26.48 12.28
N PRO A 42 -15.03 26.67 11.26
CA PRO A 42 -15.78 27.91 11.15
C PRO A 42 -16.54 28.14 12.47
N PRO A 43 -16.62 29.37 12.99
CA PRO A 43 -17.34 29.65 14.21
C PRO A 43 -18.77 29.14 14.02
N GLY A 44 -19.16 28.13 14.82
CA GLY A 44 -20.44 27.46 14.70
C GLY A 44 -21.59 28.48 14.86
N GLU A 45 -22.50 28.48 13.91
CA GLU A 45 -23.85 29.06 14.11
C GLU A 45 -24.53 28.26 15.22
N GLY A 46 -24.53 28.83 16.44
CA GLY A 46 -25.27 28.21 17.55
C GLY A 46 -24.75 28.50 18.95
N ALA A 47 -24.42 29.73 19.25
CA ALA A 47 -24.39 30.17 20.65
C ALA A 47 -25.47 31.27 20.86
N VAL A 48 -26.62 30.86 21.38
CA VAL A 48 -27.64 31.77 21.90
C VAL A 48 -27.02 32.50 23.10
N PRO A 49 -27.00 33.83 23.17
CA PRO A 49 -26.51 34.53 24.33
C PRO A 49 -27.57 34.48 25.45
N GLY A 50 -27.31 33.64 26.44
CA GLY A 50 -28.02 33.71 27.71
C GLY A 50 -27.55 34.94 28.48
N GLY A 51 -28.43 35.91 28.62
CA GLY A 51 -28.22 37.09 29.42
C GLY A 51 -28.16 36.78 30.93
N GLY A 52 -27.31 37.52 31.63
CA GLY A 52 -27.16 37.51 33.09
C GLY A 52 -26.22 38.60 33.54
N ASP A 53 -26.81 39.80 33.75
CA ASP A 53 -26.19 40.92 34.45
C ASP A 53 -25.67 40.53 35.83
N THR A 54 -24.47 40.97 36.19
CA THR A 54 -24.24 41.63 37.51
C THR A 54 -22.93 42.40 37.47
N ALA A 55 -23.08 43.67 37.89
CA ALA A 55 -22.02 44.66 38.05
C ALA A 55 -21.22 44.47 39.36
N ALA A 56 -19.98 44.88 39.37
CA ALA A 56 -19.43 45.91 40.24
C ALA A 56 -17.92 45.75 40.49
N SER A 57 -17.30 46.81 40.25
CA SER A 57 -16.41 47.60 41.12
C SER A 57 -14.90 47.33 41.02
N GLY A 58 -14.24 48.41 40.61
CA GLY A 58 -12.83 48.58 40.36
C GLY A 58 -11.94 48.68 41.60
N VAL A 59 -10.63 48.62 41.34
CA VAL A 59 -9.58 49.43 42.05
C VAL A 59 -8.39 49.59 41.09
N LEU A 60 -7.87 50.83 41.14
CA LEU A 60 -6.75 51.39 40.42
C LEU A 60 -5.38 50.86 40.89
N GLY A 61 -4.41 50.82 39.92
CA GLY A 61 -3.00 51.26 40.16
C GLY A 61 -2.01 50.13 40.18
N THR A 62 -1.07 50.12 39.21
CA THR A 62 0.21 50.83 39.22
C THR A 62 1.02 50.45 37.97
N GLU A 63 1.72 51.44 37.45
CA GLU A 63 2.63 51.38 36.30
C GLU A 63 3.83 50.47 36.56
N GLY A 64 4.22 49.65 35.55
CA GLY A 64 5.46 48.91 35.51
C GLY A 64 5.88 48.69 34.06
N SER A 65 7.09 49.10 33.72
CA SER A 65 7.74 49.16 32.43
C SER A 65 7.64 47.93 31.54
N PRO A 66 7.81 48.09 30.22
CA PRO A 66 7.60 47.03 29.24
C PRO A 66 8.79 46.09 29.23
N ASP A 67 8.55 44.85 29.58
CA ASP A 67 9.45 43.74 29.29
C ASP A 67 8.98 43.05 27.99
N ASP A 68 9.87 43.07 27.03
CA ASP A 68 9.66 42.61 25.65
C ASP A 68 9.69 41.08 25.58
N SER A 69 8.70 40.44 26.15
CA SER A 69 8.39 39.00 25.91
C SER A 69 7.24 38.93 24.91
N ARG A 70 7.58 38.83 23.62
CA ARG A 70 6.64 38.37 22.59
C ARG A 70 6.14 36.98 22.98
N ALA A 71 5.08 36.93 23.73
CA ALA A 71 4.25 35.73 23.87
C ALA A 71 3.77 35.38 22.46
N GLY A 72 4.32 34.32 21.87
CA GLY A 72 3.85 33.77 20.61
C GLY A 72 2.36 33.42 20.75
N SER A 73 1.55 33.96 19.85
CA SER A 73 0.18 33.50 19.66
C SER A 73 0.17 31.97 19.60
N PRO A 74 -0.83 31.28 20.15
CA PRO A 74 -0.91 29.83 20.03
C PRO A 74 -0.80 29.47 18.55
N LYS A 75 0.28 28.75 18.17
CA LYS A 75 0.44 28.26 16.80
C LYS A 75 -0.75 27.35 16.53
N GLY A 76 -1.58 27.70 15.54
CA GLY A 76 -2.62 26.81 15.06
C GLY A 76 -1.99 25.48 14.60
N ALA A 77 -2.80 24.42 14.54
CA ALA A 77 -2.33 23.12 14.05
C ALA A 77 -1.74 23.25 12.64
N GLY A 78 -0.61 22.56 12.39
CA GLY A 78 0.09 22.63 11.11
C GLY A 78 1.56 22.21 11.21
N GLY A 79 2.31 22.48 10.16
CA GLY A 79 3.73 22.20 10.14
C GLY A 79 4.42 22.64 8.86
N SER A 80 5.75 22.60 8.83
CA SER A 80 6.51 22.97 7.66
C SER A 80 7.78 22.13 7.50
N SER A 81 8.21 21.97 6.25
CA SER A 81 9.45 21.28 5.90
C SER A 81 10.09 21.94 4.68
N ARG A 82 11.42 21.97 4.62
CA ARG A 82 12.11 22.30 3.36
C ARG A 82 12.10 21.10 2.44
N THR A 83 11.94 21.36 1.15
CA THR A 83 12.09 20.33 0.14
C THR A 83 13.53 19.80 0.10
N PHE A 84 13.66 18.49 -0.14
CA PHE A 84 14.91 17.84 -0.55
C PHE A 84 14.85 17.51 -2.04
N GLN A 85 16.01 17.35 -2.67
CA GLN A 85 16.09 17.12 -4.12
C GLN A 85 16.55 15.69 -4.41
N ILE A 86 15.90 15.05 -5.39
CA ILE A 86 16.31 13.79 -6.01
C ILE A 86 16.13 13.92 -7.52
N GLU A 87 17.19 13.69 -8.31
CA GLU A 87 17.18 13.73 -9.78
C GLU A 87 16.52 15.01 -10.36
N GLY A 88 16.71 16.15 -9.68
CA GLY A 88 16.15 17.43 -10.09
C GLY A 88 14.71 17.70 -9.59
N HIS A 89 14.06 16.75 -8.96
CA HIS A 89 12.73 16.86 -8.36
C HIS A 89 12.80 17.25 -6.89
N HIS A 90 11.81 18.00 -6.40
CA HIS A 90 11.83 18.57 -5.06
C HIS A 90 10.65 18.08 -4.22
N TYR A 91 10.94 17.27 -3.22
CA TYR A 91 9.96 16.59 -2.39
C TYR A 91 9.97 17.10 -0.95
N ALA A 92 8.85 17.03 -0.29
CA ALA A 92 8.77 17.25 1.16
C ALA A 92 7.79 16.29 1.84
N LEU A 93 8.21 15.78 3.00
CA LEU A 93 7.30 15.24 4.00
C LEU A 93 7.12 16.31 5.05
N ILE A 94 5.89 16.71 5.27
CA ILE A 94 5.53 17.82 6.16
C ILE A 94 4.89 17.22 7.41
N PRO A 95 5.61 17.21 8.56
CA PRO A 95 5.02 16.78 9.80
C PRO A 95 4.03 17.84 10.28
N VAL A 96 2.80 17.41 10.52
CA VAL A 96 1.71 18.22 11.06
C VAL A 96 1.55 17.89 12.53
N SER A 97 1.43 18.90 13.39
CA SER A 97 1.24 18.76 14.83
C SER A 97 0.17 19.70 15.37
N GLY A 98 -0.27 19.48 16.60
CA GLY A 98 -1.30 20.28 17.24
C GLY A 98 -2.72 19.96 16.76
N LEU A 99 -2.92 18.79 16.15
CA LEU A 99 -4.25 18.27 15.83
C LEU A 99 -5.01 17.90 17.11
N THR A 100 -6.33 17.88 17.03
CA THR A 100 -7.19 17.47 18.13
C THR A 100 -7.69 16.06 17.89
N PRO A 101 -7.61 15.11 18.84
CA PRO A 101 -8.21 13.79 18.70
C PRO A 101 -9.73 13.86 18.41
N ALA A 102 -10.26 12.83 17.75
CA ALA A 102 -11.66 12.71 17.35
C ALA A 102 -12.16 13.92 16.52
N SER A 103 -11.31 14.47 15.67
CA SER A 103 -11.67 15.66 14.87
C SER A 103 -11.47 15.42 13.37
N SER A 104 -12.07 16.31 12.57
CA SER A 104 -11.86 16.40 11.13
C SER A 104 -11.45 17.84 10.81
N THR A 105 -10.18 18.02 10.50
CA THR A 105 -9.56 19.34 10.35
C THR A 105 -9.22 19.58 8.88
N ALA A 106 -9.87 20.57 8.26
CA ALA A 106 -9.53 21.00 6.91
C ALA A 106 -8.12 21.64 6.89
N TYR A 107 -7.41 21.48 5.78
CA TYR A 107 -6.07 22.05 5.64
C TYR A 107 -5.81 22.62 4.24
N GLU A 108 -4.81 23.48 4.17
CA GLU A 108 -4.24 23.99 2.93
C GLU A 108 -2.73 23.76 2.88
N VAL A 109 -2.17 23.72 1.67
CA VAL A 109 -0.72 23.67 1.46
C VAL A 109 -0.23 24.97 0.88
N LEU A 110 0.84 25.49 1.47
CA LEU A 110 1.53 26.69 1.00
C LEU A 110 2.97 26.34 0.58
N LEU A 111 3.45 26.96 -0.48
CA LEU A 111 4.85 26.93 -0.89
C LEU A 111 5.38 28.36 -0.82
N ASP A 112 6.44 28.57 -0.01
CA ASP A 112 7.01 29.87 0.31
C ASP A 112 5.94 30.91 0.73
N GLY A 113 4.98 30.49 1.56
CA GLY A 113 3.88 31.30 2.07
C GLY A 113 2.71 31.52 1.10
N ARG A 114 2.77 31.03 -0.14
CA ARG A 114 1.70 31.12 -1.13
C ARG A 114 0.87 29.83 -1.15
N ARG A 115 -0.44 29.96 -0.97
CA ARG A 115 -1.35 28.80 -1.06
C ARG A 115 -1.31 28.21 -2.47
N VAL A 116 -1.11 26.88 -2.53
CA VAL A 116 -1.10 26.08 -3.76
C VAL A 116 -2.13 24.95 -3.74
N TRP A 117 -2.66 24.61 -2.55
CA TRP A 117 -3.73 23.61 -2.36
C TRP A 117 -4.76 24.09 -1.35
N PRO A 118 -6.07 23.91 -1.57
CA PRO A 118 -6.63 23.49 -2.86
C PRO A 118 -6.42 24.58 -3.93
N PRO A 119 -6.43 24.20 -5.24
CA PRO A 119 -6.47 25.16 -6.35
C PRO A 119 -7.69 26.07 -6.27
N ALA A 120 -7.63 27.24 -6.94
CA ALA A 120 -8.70 28.25 -6.86
C ALA A 120 -10.06 27.72 -7.34
N GLU A 121 -10.07 26.88 -8.38
CA GLU A 121 -11.29 26.27 -8.95
C GLU A 121 -11.33 24.77 -8.65
N TRP A 122 -11.27 24.40 -7.36
CA TRP A 122 -11.29 23.00 -6.95
C TRP A 122 -12.73 22.51 -6.74
N PRO A 123 -13.20 21.48 -7.48
CA PRO A 123 -14.61 21.08 -7.46
C PRO A 123 -14.97 20.14 -6.32
N TYR A 124 -13.99 19.65 -5.56
CA TYR A 124 -14.18 18.69 -4.48
C TYR A 124 -14.26 19.36 -3.11
N PRO A 125 -14.81 18.68 -2.09
CA PRO A 125 -14.78 19.17 -0.72
C PRO A 125 -13.35 19.51 -0.25
N PRO A 126 -13.18 20.35 0.80
CA PRO A 126 -11.88 20.59 1.39
C PRO A 126 -11.19 19.28 1.80
N SER A 127 -9.89 19.17 1.52
CA SER A 127 -9.09 18.07 2.06
C SER A 127 -9.03 18.19 3.59
N VAL A 128 -9.19 17.07 4.27
CA VAL A 128 -9.22 17.03 5.73
C VAL A 128 -8.24 15.99 6.30
N ILE A 129 -7.70 16.28 7.47
CA ILE A 129 -7.02 15.31 8.31
C ILE A 129 -8.04 14.86 9.36
N ARG A 130 -8.42 13.58 9.34
CA ARG A 130 -9.26 12.98 10.38
C ARG A 130 -8.39 12.26 11.38
N THR A 131 -8.54 12.62 12.63
CA THR A 131 -7.86 11.99 13.76
C THR A 131 -8.82 11.06 14.49
N PRO A 132 -8.35 9.88 14.96
CA PRO A 132 -9.17 8.96 15.71
C PRO A 132 -9.54 9.52 17.09
N ALA A 133 -10.59 8.97 17.69
CA ALA A 133 -10.79 9.08 19.13
C ALA A 133 -9.69 8.32 19.89
N ILE A 134 -9.33 8.78 21.07
CA ILE A 134 -8.32 8.11 21.90
C ILE A 134 -8.92 7.72 23.24
N PRO A 135 -9.01 6.43 23.56
CA PRO A 135 -8.64 5.28 22.74
C PRO A 135 -9.54 5.14 21.49
N ALA A 136 -8.97 4.58 20.41
CA ALA A 136 -9.72 4.33 19.20
C ALA A 136 -10.71 3.18 19.41
N GLU A 137 -11.96 3.38 18.98
CA GLU A 137 -13.03 2.37 19.09
C GLU A 137 -12.94 1.32 17.98
N GLY A 138 -12.46 1.72 16.79
CA GLY A 138 -12.31 0.86 15.63
C GLY A 138 -11.62 1.56 14.47
N VAL A 139 -11.41 0.81 13.38
CA VAL A 139 -10.82 1.32 12.14
C VAL A 139 -11.51 0.73 10.94
N ARG A 140 -11.67 1.53 9.89
CA ARG A 140 -12.14 1.08 8.57
C ARG A 140 -10.98 1.12 7.58
N VAL A 141 -10.55 -0.07 7.11
CA VAL A 141 -9.43 -0.29 6.21
C VAL A 141 -9.96 -0.67 4.84
N SER A 142 -9.77 0.16 3.81
CA SER A 142 -10.03 -0.24 2.42
C SER A 142 -8.74 -0.63 1.74
N PHE A 143 -8.74 -1.74 0.98
CA PHE A 143 -7.53 -2.25 0.36
C PHE A 143 -7.77 -2.85 -1.03
N GLY A 144 -6.70 -2.91 -1.82
CA GLY A 144 -6.63 -3.50 -3.14
C GLY A 144 -5.25 -3.31 -3.76
N SER A 145 -5.06 -3.81 -4.99
CA SER A 145 -3.81 -3.73 -5.75
C SER A 145 -4.06 -3.58 -7.24
N CYS A 146 -3.00 -3.50 -8.04
CA CYS A 146 -3.06 -3.52 -9.51
C CYS A 146 -3.95 -2.41 -10.07
N ARG A 147 -3.51 -1.16 -9.86
CA ARG A 147 -4.16 0.00 -10.43
C ARG A 147 -3.37 0.52 -11.63
N TRP A 148 -3.69 0.01 -12.82
CA TRP A 148 -3.15 0.57 -14.05
C TRP A 148 -3.83 1.91 -14.36
N ALA A 149 -3.12 3.00 -14.15
CA ALA A 149 -3.62 4.33 -14.43
C ALA A 149 -3.46 4.64 -15.92
N ALA A 150 -4.55 5.04 -16.55
CA ALA A 150 -4.56 5.59 -17.89
C ALA A 150 -5.50 6.78 -17.94
N PRO A 151 -5.21 7.81 -18.75
CA PRO A 151 -6.15 8.87 -18.99
C PRO A 151 -7.46 8.27 -19.51
N PRO A 152 -8.64 8.74 -19.06
CA PRO A 152 -9.91 8.17 -19.45
C PRO A 152 -10.04 8.21 -20.97
N ALA A 153 -10.18 7.05 -21.59
CA ALA A 153 -10.48 6.94 -23.00
C ALA A 153 -11.87 7.57 -23.25
N ARG A 154 -11.94 8.57 -24.08
CA ARG A 154 -13.12 9.45 -24.23
C ARG A 154 -14.41 8.74 -24.62
N GLU A 155 -14.41 7.46 -25.01
CA GLU A 155 -15.61 6.74 -25.48
C GLU A 155 -15.74 5.27 -25.07
N HIS A 156 -14.69 4.57 -24.69
CA HIS A 156 -14.77 3.17 -24.23
C HIS A 156 -13.51 2.76 -23.49
N ASP A 157 -13.59 2.63 -22.19
CA ASP A 157 -12.55 2.00 -21.42
C ASP A 157 -12.78 0.47 -21.44
N PRO A 158 -11.91 -0.31 -22.12
CA PRO A 158 -12.07 -1.75 -22.18
C PRO A 158 -11.83 -2.44 -20.84
N ILE A 159 -11.23 -1.72 -19.88
CA ILE A 159 -10.91 -2.20 -18.53
C ILE A 159 -12.10 -2.00 -17.60
N GLY A 160 -12.96 -1.01 -17.90
CA GLY A 160 -14.09 -0.63 -17.05
C GLY A 160 -13.71 0.45 -16.03
N PRO A 161 -14.65 0.86 -15.16
CA PRO A 161 -14.42 1.96 -14.25
C PRO A 161 -13.39 1.60 -13.15
N ASP A 162 -12.55 2.56 -12.82
CA ASP A 162 -11.60 2.47 -11.71
C ASP A 162 -12.34 2.46 -10.37
N ALA A 163 -12.04 1.48 -9.51
CA ALA A 163 -12.71 1.32 -8.22
C ALA A 163 -12.28 2.41 -7.21
N LEU A 164 -11.01 2.87 -7.28
CA LEU A 164 -10.52 3.93 -6.42
C LEU A 164 -11.12 5.29 -6.79
N ASP A 165 -11.20 5.59 -8.09
CA ASP A 165 -11.87 6.76 -8.63
C ASP A 165 -13.35 6.79 -8.25
N THR A 166 -14.03 5.64 -8.42
CA THR A 166 -15.45 5.49 -8.07
C THR A 166 -15.69 5.66 -6.55
N LEU A 167 -14.78 5.13 -5.71
CA LEU A 167 -14.81 5.37 -4.25
C LEU A 167 -14.67 6.85 -3.93
N ALA A 168 -13.69 7.50 -4.54
CA ALA A 168 -13.41 8.92 -4.34
C ALA A 168 -14.60 9.80 -4.75
N ALA A 169 -15.20 9.52 -5.93
CA ALA A 169 -16.38 10.23 -6.41
C ALA A 169 -17.58 10.07 -5.44
N ARG A 170 -17.82 8.86 -4.92
CA ARG A 170 -18.86 8.62 -3.89
C ARG A 170 -18.60 9.43 -2.62
N MET A 171 -17.36 9.39 -2.12
CA MET A 171 -16.99 10.14 -0.90
C MET A 171 -17.11 11.65 -1.08
N ALA A 172 -16.80 12.17 -2.27
CA ALA A 172 -16.94 13.60 -2.56
C ALA A 172 -18.42 14.04 -2.65
N ALA A 173 -19.29 13.16 -3.17
CA ALA A 173 -20.72 13.40 -3.27
C ALA A 173 -21.46 13.26 -1.94
N GLU A 174 -20.94 12.40 -1.03
CA GLU A 174 -21.52 12.06 0.26
C GLU A 174 -20.50 12.28 1.39
N PRO A 175 -20.19 13.54 1.76
CA PRO A 175 -19.15 13.84 2.77
C PRO A 175 -19.41 13.27 4.16
N GLU A 176 -20.69 13.11 4.53
CA GLU A 176 -21.14 12.49 5.79
C GLU A 176 -21.29 10.96 5.68
N GLY A 177 -21.10 10.42 4.47
CA GLY A 177 -21.20 8.99 4.21
C GLY A 177 -20.05 8.19 4.79
N GLU A 178 -20.17 6.87 4.68
CA GLU A 178 -19.14 5.95 5.09
C GLU A 178 -17.88 6.11 4.24
N ARG A 179 -16.73 6.22 4.89
CA ARG A 179 -15.43 6.34 4.24
C ARG A 179 -14.35 5.53 4.99
N PRO A 180 -13.30 5.07 4.30
CA PRO A 180 -12.17 4.45 4.98
C PRO A 180 -11.41 5.45 5.86
N ASP A 181 -10.84 4.95 6.94
CA ASP A 181 -9.88 5.67 7.78
C ASP A 181 -8.46 5.53 7.23
N VAL A 182 -8.19 4.45 6.47
CA VAL A 182 -6.91 4.21 5.82
C VAL A 182 -7.10 3.41 4.52
N LEU A 183 -6.28 3.71 3.52
CA LEU A 183 -6.10 2.92 2.29
C LEU A 183 -4.85 2.05 2.44
N VAL A 184 -4.97 0.77 2.11
CA VAL A 184 -3.84 -0.17 2.06
C VAL A 184 -3.70 -0.65 0.61
N LEU A 185 -2.64 -0.18 -0.06
CA LEU A 185 -2.38 -0.44 -1.47
C LEU A 185 -1.27 -1.50 -1.60
N LEU A 186 -1.66 -2.67 -2.08
CA LEU A 186 -0.90 -3.91 -1.99
C LEU A 186 -0.14 -4.24 -3.29
N GLY A 187 0.55 -3.24 -3.85
CA GLY A 187 1.37 -3.39 -5.05
C GLY A 187 0.76 -2.76 -6.30
N ASP A 188 1.58 -2.62 -7.32
CA ASP A 188 1.27 -2.09 -8.66
C ASP A 188 0.58 -0.72 -8.64
N GLN A 189 1.23 0.23 -7.97
CA GLN A 189 0.80 1.63 -8.01
C GLN A 189 1.15 2.29 -9.34
N VAL A 190 2.18 1.77 -10.02
CA VAL A 190 2.62 2.14 -11.35
C VAL A 190 3.02 0.90 -12.14
N TYR A 191 2.89 0.97 -13.46
CA TYR A 191 3.25 -0.10 -14.39
C TYR A 191 4.42 0.36 -15.24
N ALA A 192 5.64 0.07 -14.77
CA ALA A 192 6.86 0.53 -15.40
C ALA A 192 7.16 -0.18 -16.74
N ASP A 193 6.58 -1.36 -16.94
CA ASP A 193 6.70 -2.22 -18.12
C ASP A 193 5.45 -2.19 -19.04
N ALA A 194 4.32 -1.66 -18.56
CA ALA A 194 3.08 -1.59 -19.32
C ALA A 194 2.53 -0.16 -19.35
N THR A 195 3.30 0.76 -19.96
CA THR A 195 2.99 2.19 -20.00
C THR A 195 1.78 2.51 -20.88
N SER A 196 1.05 3.56 -20.53
CA SER A 196 -0.08 4.06 -21.32
C SER A 196 0.37 4.62 -22.68
N ARG A 197 -0.56 4.73 -23.63
CA ARG A 197 -0.28 5.36 -24.94
C ARG A 197 0.14 6.83 -24.82
N GLU A 198 -0.33 7.52 -23.79
CA GLU A 198 0.06 8.91 -23.55
C GLU A 198 1.50 8.97 -23.04
N THR A 199 1.84 8.15 -22.06
CA THR A 199 3.20 8.02 -21.57
C THR A 199 4.14 7.56 -22.68
N GLN A 200 3.77 6.59 -23.54
CA GLN A 200 4.59 6.17 -24.69
C GLN A 200 4.87 7.32 -25.67
N ARG A 201 3.88 8.19 -25.95
CA ARG A 201 4.12 9.39 -26.78
C ARG A 201 5.12 10.34 -26.13
N TRP A 202 5.01 10.53 -24.83
CA TRP A 202 5.94 11.35 -24.08
C TRP A 202 7.35 10.74 -24.06
N LEU A 203 7.48 9.43 -23.82
CA LEU A 203 8.76 8.69 -23.90
C LEU A 203 9.40 8.87 -25.28
N ALA A 204 8.64 8.78 -26.37
CA ALA A 204 9.12 8.97 -27.73
C ALA A 204 9.69 10.37 -28.01
N THR A 205 9.38 11.37 -27.19
CA THR A 205 10.01 12.69 -27.27
C THR A 205 11.37 12.75 -26.59
N ARG A 206 11.69 11.76 -25.74
CA ARG A 206 12.92 11.71 -24.93
C ARG A 206 13.97 10.77 -25.52
N ARG A 207 13.54 9.67 -26.12
CA ARG A 207 14.41 8.62 -26.64
C ARG A 207 13.76 7.83 -27.78
N ASP A 208 14.58 7.05 -28.48
CA ASP A 208 14.10 6.13 -29.51
C ASP A 208 13.51 4.87 -28.87
N LEU A 209 12.21 4.65 -29.04
CA LEU A 209 11.52 3.48 -28.52
C LEU A 209 11.76 2.19 -29.31
N SER A 210 12.51 2.24 -30.43
CA SER A 210 12.99 1.03 -31.12
C SER A 210 14.19 0.39 -30.43
N GLU A 211 14.87 1.15 -29.56
CA GLU A 211 15.97 0.67 -28.73
C GLU A 211 15.46 0.22 -27.34
N PRO A 212 16.03 -0.86 -26.75
CA PRO A 212 15.62 -1.31 -25.42
C PRO A 212 15.82 -0.23 -24.33
N PRO A 213 14.90 -0.14 -23.35
CA PRO A 213 13.80 -1.04 -23.04
C PRO A 213 12.49 -0.80 -23.82
N GLY A 214 12.53 -0.11 -24.96
CA GLY A 214 11.35 0.09 -25.78
C GLY A 214 10.37 1.08 -25.17
N ALA A 215 9.09 0.70 -25.08
CA ALA A 215 8.04 1.51 -24.50
C ALA A 215 7.97 1.43 -22.96
N GLU A 216 8.83 0.64 -22.34
CA GLU A 216 8.93 0.53 -20.88
C GLU A 216 9.75 1.70 -20.31
N VAL A 217 9.60 1.97 -19.03
CA VAL A 217 10.35 3.03 -18.31
C VAL A 217 11.84 2.70 -18.24
N ALA A 218 12.71 3.68 -18.43
CA ALA A 218 14.15 3.49 -18.42
C ALA A 218 14.88 4.17 -17.25
N ASP A 219 14.40 5.33 -16.80
CA ASP A 219 15.08 6.19 -15.83
C ASP A 219 14.13 6.80 -14.79
N TYR A 220 14.68 7.55 -13.83
CA TYR A 220 13.92 8.16 -12.74
C TYR A 220 12.88 9.18 -13.22
N GLU A 221 13.22 10.02 -14.23
CA GLU A 221 12.28 10.99 -14.80
C GLU A 221 11.08 10.29 -15.45
N GLU A 222 11.29 9.13 -16.06
CA GLU A 222 10.21 8.33 -16.65
C GLU A 222 9.32 7.68 -15.58
N TYR A 223 9.89 7.32 -14.41
CA TYR A 223 9.11 6.89 -13.25
C TYR A 223 8.25 8.01 -12.66
N THR A 224 8.77 9.25 -12.57
CA THR A 224 7.96 10.36 -12.05
C THR A 224 6.74 10.62 -12.94
N ARG A 225 6.87 10.42 -14.26
CA ARG A 225 5.75 10.52 -15.20
C ARG A 225 4.66 9.49 -14.91
N LEU A 226 5.01 8.27 -14.50
CA LEU A 226 4.02 7.25 -14.11
C LEU A 226 3.25 7.66 -12.86
N TYR A 227 3.94 8.20 -11.84
CA TYR A 227 3.28 8.69 -10.63
C TYR A 227 2.41 9.91 -10.92
N GLU A 228 2.82 10.82 -11.81
CA GLU A 228 1.96 11.90 -12.29
C GLU A 228 0.68 11.35 -12.93
N GLU A 229 0.79 10.40 -13.84
CA GLU A 229 -0.35 9.77 -14.51
C GLU A 229 -1.28 9.07 -13.51
N SER A 230 -0.73 8.39 -12.51
CA SER A 230 -1.48 7.65 -11.50
C SER A 230 -2.18 8.56 -10.48
N TRP A 231 -1.54 9.66 -10.04
CA TRP A 231 -2.00 10.41 -8.86
C TRP A 231 -2.48 11.84 -9.16
N LEU A 232 -2.37 12.35 -10.41
CA LEU A 232 -2.90 13.67 -10.78
C LEU A 232 -4.35 13.63 -11.25
N ASP A 233 -4.97 12.46 -11.42
CA ASP A 233 -6.41 12.42 -11.61
C ASP A 233 -7.10 13.21 -10.49
N PRO A 234 -7.95 14.20 -10.80
CA PRO A 234 -8.43 15.14 -9.80
C PRO A 234 -9.18 14.51 -8.64
N VAL A 235 -9.98 13.46 -8.86
CA VAL A 235 -10.75 12.82 -7.80
C VAL A 235 -9.86 11.89 -6.97
N VAL A 236 -8.92 11.17 -7.58
CA VAL A 236 -7.95 10.34 -6.89
C VAL A 236 -6.99 11.20 -6.07
N ARG A 237 -6.53 12.33 -6.64
CA ARG A 237 -5.71 13.30 -5.94
C ARG A 237 -6.41 13.84 -4.68
N TRP A 238 -7.71 14.15 -4.80
CA TRP A 238 -8.51 14.55 -3.64
C TRP A 238 -8.61 13.43 -2.60
N LEU A 239 -8.87 12.19 -3.02
CA LEU A 239 -8.92 11.04 -2.11
C LEU A 239 -7.62 10.87 -1.34
N LEU A 240 -6.49 10.85 -2.05
CA LEU A 240 -5.16 10.68 -1.45
C LEU A 240 -4.75 11.87 -0.56
N SER A 241 -5.32 13.05 -0.79
CA SER A 241 -5.13 14.20 0.09
C SER A 241 -5.98 14.15 1.38
N THR A 242 -6.93 13.22 1.45
CA THR A 242 -7.99 13.19 2.50
C THR A 242 -7.96 11.91 3.32
N VAL A 243 -7.53 10.79 2.73
CA VAL A 243 -7.42 9.49 3.39
C VAL A 243 -5.96 9.07 3.44
N PRO A 244 -5.41 8.76 4.62
CA PRO A 244 -4.03 8.29 4.73
C PRO A 244 -3.85 6.93 4.04
N SER A 245 -2.67 6.70 3.48
CA SER A 245 -2.37 5.49 2.73
C SER A 245 -1.09 4.81 3.17
N CYS A 246 -1.13 3.47 3.27
CA CYS A 246 0.03 2.58 3.38
C CYS A 246 0.22 1.85 2.05
N MET A 247 1.45 1.73 1.58
CA MET A 247 1.74 1.17 0.25
C MET A 247 2.92 0.20 0.31
N ILE A 248 2.90 -0.80 -0.54
CA ILE A 248 4.03 -1.68 -0.83
C ILE A 248 4.13 -1.84 -2.35
N PHE A 249 5.33 -2.10 -2.87
CA PHE A 249 5.51 -2.40 -4.28
C PHE A 249 5.08 -3.84 -4.62
N ASP A 250 4.84 -4.09 -5.91
CA ASP A 250 4.87 -5.41 -6.51
C ASP A 250 5.78 -5.39 -7.75
N ASP A 251 5.73 -6.39 -8.61
CA ASP A 251 6.66 -6.52 -9.72
C ASP A 251 6.53 -5.43 -10.77
N HIS A 252 5.33 -5.06 -11.19
CA HIS A 252 5.10 -4.00 -12.17
C HIS A 252 5.59 -2.61 -11.74
N ASP A 253 5.76 -2.36 -10.44
CA ASP A 253 6.47 -1.16 -9.96
C ASP A 253 7.94 -1.14 -10.45
N VAL A 254 8.49 -2.30 -10.87
CA VAL A 254 9.81 -2.44 -11.51
C VAL A 254 9.70 -3.07 -12.88
N ILE A 255 9.28 -4.33 -12.98
CA ILE A 255 9.04 -5.09 -14.21
C ILE A 255 8.34 -6.40 -13.87
N ASP A 256 7.43 -6.86 -14.73
CA ASP A 256 6.75 -8.15 -14.66
C ASP A 256 7.71 -9.30 -14.33
N ASP A 257 7.31 -10.18 -13.41
CA ASP A 257 8.14 -11.28 -12.90
C ASP A 257 9.42 -10.85 -12.12
N TRP A 258 9.51 -9.62 -11.61
CA TRP A 258 10.69 -9.16 -10.88
C TRP A 258 11.08 -10.11 -9.74
N ASN A 259 12.36 -10.55 -9.75
CA ASN A 259 12.94 -11.48 -8.79
C ASN A 259 12.27 -12.87 -8.77
N THR A 260 11.77 -13.34 -9.90
CA THR A 260 11.15 -14.68 -9.96
C THR A 260 12.16 -15.81 -9.77
N SER A 261 13.41 -15.67 -10.26
CA SER A 261 14.47 -16.67 -10.09
C SER A 261 15.88 -16.08 -10.24
N ALA A 262 16.90 -16.83 -9.77
CA ALA A 262 18.31 -16.44 -9.91
C ALA A 262 18.73 -16.32 -11.38
N SER A 263 18.20 -17.18 -12.28
CA SER A 263 18.50 -17.12 -13.70
C SER A 263 17.87 -15.90 -14.37
N TRP A 264 16.68 -15.51 -13.94
CA TRP A 264 16.03 -14.29 -14.37
C TRP A 264 16.85 -13.05 -13.97
N VAL A 265 17.28 -12.96 -12.71
CA VAL A 265 18.12 -11.85 -12.22
C VAL A 265 19.44 -11.78 -13.01
N ALA A 266 20.08 -12.92 -13.25
CA ALA A 266 21.33 -12.97 -14.04
C ALA A 266 21.13 -12.48 -15.49
N GLU A 267 20.01 -12.82 -16.12
CA GLU A 267 19.66 -12.34 -17.45
C GLU A 267 19.40 -10.82 -17.44
N MET A 268 18.61 -10.32 -16.49
CA MET A 268 18.30 -8.90 -16.39
C MET A 268 19.55 -8.07 -16.14
N ARG A 269 20.44 -8.51 -15.24
CA ARG A 269 21.71 -7.84 -14.97
C ARG A 269 22.68 -7.82 -16.18
N ALA A 270 22.49 -8.69 -17.15
CA ALA A 270 23.25 -8.66 -18.40
C ALA A 270 22.73 -7.63 -19.41
N LYS A 271 21.55 -7.07 -19.22
CA LYS A 271 20.95 -6.06 -20.11
C LYS A 271 21.54 -4.67 -19.80
N PRO A 272 22.01 -3.91 -20.78
CA PRO A 272 22.67 -2.61 -20.54
C PRO A 272 21.80 -1.58 -19.81
N TRP A 273 20.49 -1.61 -20.02
CA TRP A 273 19.52 -0.67 -19.45
C TRP A 273 19.04 -1.07 -18.05
N TRP A 274 19.23 -2.32 -17.62
CA TRP A 274 18.67 -2.85 -16.38
C TRP A 274 19.12 -2.11 -15.14
N ARG A 275 20.42 -1.78 -15.07
CA ARG A 275 20.97 -1.10 -13.89
C ARG A 275 20.24 0.22 -13.60
N GLU A 276 20.01 1.03 -14.64
CA GLU A 276 19.32 2.30 -14.46
C GLU A 276 17.87 2.09 -14.07
N ARG A 277 17.20 1.12 -14.70
CA ARG A 277 15.82 0.75 -14.40
C ARG A 277 15.63 0.38 -12.94
N ILE A 278 16.39 -0.59 -12.41
CA ILE A 278 16.22 -1.07 -11.04
C ILE A 278 16.56 0.00 -10.00
N LEU A 279 17.61 0.79 -10.21
CA LEU A 279 17.96 1.87 -9.32
C LEU A 279 16.86 2.94 -9.29
N SER A 280 16.40 3.36 -10.45
CA SER A 280 15.31 4.33 -10.59
C SER A 280 13.99 3.83 -10.00
N GLY A 281 13.67 2.56 -10.18
CA GLY A 281 12.50 1.91 -9.57
C GLY A 281 12.55 1.95 -8.05
N LEU A 282 13.65 1.49 -7.45
CA LEU A 282 13.82 1.51 -5.99
C LEU A 282 13.87 2.94 -5.41
N MET A 283 14.52 3.88 -6.10
CA MET A 283 14.55 5.28 -5.70
C MET A 283 13.17 5.92 -5.76
N SER A 284 12.42 5.70 -6.85
CA SER A 284 11.07 6.24 -7.00
C SER A 284 10.10 5.64 -6.00
N TYR A 285 10.16 4.32 -5.75
CA TYR A 285 9.39 3.68 -4.68
C TYR A 285 9.72 4.28 -3.31
N TRP A 286 11.00 4.46 -2.98
CA TRP A 286 11.42 5.06 -1.71
C TRP A 286 10.79 6.44 -1.51
N VAL A 287 10.86 7.31 -2.52
CA VAL A 287 10.35 8.69 -2.45
C VAL A 287 8.82 8.74 -2.39
N HIS A 288 8.14 8.02 -3.29
CA HIS A 288 6.69 8.16 -3.48
C HIS A 288 5.88 7.28 -2.53
N GLN A 289 6.39 6.09 -2.20
CA GLN A 289 5.65 5.12 -1.41
C GLN A 289 6.25 4.90 -0.02
N HIS A 290 7.51 4.48 0.08
CA HIS A 290 8.12 4.02 1.34
C HIS A 290 8.19 5.10 2.42
N LEU A 291 8.70 6.29 2.11
CA LEU A 291 8.81 7.38 3.09
C LEU A 291 7.48 7.73 3.77
N GLY A 292 6.38 7.65 3.03
CA GLY A 292 5.04 7.90 3.56
C GLY A 292 4.52 6.79 4.48
N ASN A 293 5.13 5.60 4.45
CA ASN A 293 4.79 4.51 5.34
C ASN A 293 5.39 4.67 6.74
N LEU A 294 6.42 5.49 6.89
CA LEU A 294 7.13 5.69 8.15
C LEU A 294 6.39 6.71 9.05
N SER A 295 6.34 6.44 10.34
CA SER A 295 5.91 7.42 11.32
C SER A 295 6.89 8.59 11.41
N PRO A 296 6.50 9.74 11.97
CA PRO A 296 7.43 10.85 12.19
C PRO A 296 8.67 10.47 13.01
N ALA A 297 8.54 9.56 13.96
CA ALA A 297 9.65 9.06 14.77
C ALA A 297 10.60 8.18 13.94
N GLU A 298 10.05 7.22 13.17
CA GLU A 298 10.84 6.38 12.27
C GLU A 298 11.56 7.21 11.20
N LEU A 299 10.92 8.24 10.64
CA LEU A 299 11.55 9.17 9.70
C LEU A 299 12.70 9.96 10.32
N ALA A 300 12.57 10.37 11.60
CA ALA A 300 13.61 11.11 12.30
C ALA A 300 14.85 10.24 12.55
N ASP A 301 14.66 8.94 12.73
CA ASP A 301 15.72 7.97 12.99
C ASP A 301 16.26 7.31 11.70
N ASP A 302 15.61 7.54 10.53
CA ASP A 302 16.02 6.92 9.26
C ASP A 302 17.33 7.51 8.72
N PRO A 303 18.41 6.71 8.63
CA PRO A 303 19.71 7.20 8.21
C PRO A 303 19.77 7.60 6.74
N VAL A 304 18.94 6.99 5.87
CA VAL A 304 18.90 7.33 4.44
C VAL A 304 18.21 8.67 4.25
N TYR A 305 17.07 8.88 4.93
CA TYR A 305 16.37 10.15 4.90
C TYR A 305 17.24 11.29 5.46
N ALA A 306 17.97 11.04 6.55
CA ALA A 306 18.93 11.99 7.10
C ALA A 306 20.06 12.31 6.10
N ALA A 307 20.65 11.31 5.44
CA ALA A 307 21.72 11.48 4.45
C ALA A 307 21.23 12.26 3.22
N VAL A 308 20.04 11.95 2.71
CA VAL A 308 19.42 12.66 1.58
C VAL A 308 19.22 14.15 1.91
N ARG A 309 18.76 14.46 3.11
CA ARG A 309 18.51 15.86 3.53
C ARG A 309 19.76 16.62 3.95
N ALA A 310 20.86 15.95 4.18
CA ALA A 310 22.12 16.58 4.59
C ALA A 310 22.83 17.36 3.46
N THR A 311 22.43 17.11 2.20
CA THR A 311 23.02 17.71 0.99
C THR A 311 21.97 18.50 0.21
N PRO A 312 22.38 19.52 -0.58
CA PRO A 312 21.46 20.24 -1.47
C PRO A 312 20.77 19.32 -2.50
N ASP A 313 21.46 18.27 -2.95
CA ASP A 313 20.97 17.22 -3.84
C ASP A 313 21.27 15.87 -3.20
N GLY A 314 20.24 15.15 -2.84
CA GLY A 314 20.29 13.84 -2.20
C GLY A 314 20.41 12.66 -3.16
N THR A 315 20.47 12.90 -4.47
CA THR A 315 20.48 11.87 -5.51
C THR A 315 21.55 10.81 -5.29
N ASP A 316 22.81 11.21 -5.06
CA ASP A 316 23.93 10.25 -4.87
C ASP A 316 23.73 9.37 -3.62
N ALA A 317 23.20 9.94 -2.55
CA ALA A 317 22.92 9.19 -1.31
C ALA A 317 21.83 8.13 -1.55
N LEU A 318 20.75 8.52 -2.24
CA LEU A 318 19.65 7.62 -2.53
C LEU A 318 20.03 6.56 -3.58
N ARG A 319 20.78 6.92 -4.63
CA ARG A 319 21.32 5.95 -5.62
C ARG A 319 22.23 4.93 -4.95
N SER A 320 23.06 5.36 -4.02
CA SER A 320 23.93 4.45 -3.25
C SER A 320 23.11 3.51 -2.37
N PHE A 321 22.03 3.98 -1.77
CA PHE A 321 21.09 3.14 -1.03
C PHE A 321 20.40 2.13 -1.94
N ALA A 322 19.82 2.57 -3.07
CA ALA A 322 19.16 1.69 -4.03
C ALA A 322 20.13 0.62 -4.60
N ALA A 323 21.38 1.01 -4.87
CA ALA A 323 22.41 0.07 -5.33
C ALA A 323 22.76 -0.98 -4.27
N ARG A 324 22.75 -0.62 -2.97
CA ARG A 324 22.92 -1.62 -1.89
C ARG A 324 21.70 -2.53 -1.78
N ALA A 325 20.49 -1.97 -1.85
CA ALA A 325 19.25 -2.73 -1.79
C ALA A 325 19.14 -3.78 -2.91
N ASP A 326 19.55 -3.45 -4.15
CA ASP A 326 19.61 -4.42 -5.25
C ASP A 326 20.73 -5.45 -5.08
N ALA A 327 21.90 -5.05 -4.58
CA ALA A 327 23.05 -5.95 -4.44
C ALA A 327 22.94 -6.88 -3.23
N ASP A 328 22.38 -6.42 -2.14
CA ASP A 328 22.21 -7.11 -0.86
C ASP A 328 20.84 -6.80 -0.25
N PRO A 329 19.78 -7.47 -0.72
CA PRO A 329 18.42 -7.23 -0.24
C PRO A 329 18.25 -7.35 1.28
N ALA A 330 18.99 -8.26 1.93
CA ALA A 330 18.95 -8.44 3.38
C ALA A 330 19.46 -7.21 4.17
N SER A 331 20.18 -6.29 3.52
CA SER A 331 20.65 -5.05 4.14
C SER A 331 19.58 -3.94 4.26
N VAL A 332 18.40 -4.14 3.67
CA VAL A 332 17.32 -3.14 3.59
C VAL A 332 15.99 -3.79 3.90
N ARG A 333 15.19 -3.16 4.74
CA ARG A 333 13.81 -3.59 5.03
C ARG A 333 12.82 -2.63 4.39
N TRP A 334 11.94 -3.19 3.56
CA TRP A 334 10.80 -2.47 2.98
C TRP A 334 9.49 -2.76 3.74
N SER A 335 9.44 -3.87 4.45
CA SER A 335 8.33 -4.20 5.35
C SER A 335 8.23 -3.19 6.48
N HIS A 336 7.00 -2.89 6.89
CA HIS A 336 6.74 -1.91 7.93
C HIS A 336 5.50 -2.28 8.76
N ARG A 337 5.39 -1.69 9.94
CA ARG A 337 4.26 -1.84 10.85
C ARG A 337 3.47 -0.55 10.96
N ARG A 338 2.15 -0.71 11.09
CA ARG A 338 1.22 0.34 11.48
C ARG A 338 0.23 -0.20 12.48
N ASP A 339 0.03 0.52 13.57
CA ASP A 339 -0.99 0.20 14.54
C ASP A 339 -2.13 1.24 14.44
N PHE A 340 -3.37 0.76 14.33
CA PHE A 340 -4.60 1.55 14.26
C PHE A 340 -5.42 1.23 15.51
N GLY A 341 -5.05 1.83 16.65
CA GLY A 341 -5.59 1.47 17.94
C GLY A 341 -5.31 0.00 18.27
N ARG A 342 -6.35 -0.83 18.33
CA ARG A 342 -6.22 -2.27 18.59
C ARG A 342 -6.15 -3.14 17.34
N THR A 343 -5.84 -2.56 16.20
CA THR A 343 -5.57 -3.28 14.93
C THR A 343 -4.11 -3.09 14.55
N ARG A 344 -3.38 -4.18 14.38
CA ARG A 344 -1.98 -4.18 13.91
C ARG A 344 -1.93 -4.56 12.44
N LEU A 345 -1.32 -3.73 11.62
CA LEU A 345 -0.97 -4.02 10.23
C LEU A 345 0.54 -4.27 10.14
N LEU A 346 0.93 -5.40 9.57
CA LEU A 346 2.29 -5.72 9.16
C LEU A 346 2.30 -5.85 7.64
N MET A 347 2.91 -4.89 6.96
CA MET A 347 3.14 -4.95 5.51
C MET A 347 4.43 -5.71 5.25
N ILE A 348 4.36 -6.68 4.35
CA ILE A 348 5.43 -7.65 4.08
C ILE A 348 5.94 -7.47 2.66
N ASP A 349 7.23 -7.23 2.51
CA ASP A 349 7.91 -7.25 1.21
C ASP A 349 8.01 -8.68 0.68
N THR A 350 7.33 -8.97 -0.40
CA THR A 350 7.33 -10.29 -1.05
C THR A 350 8.09 -10.29 -2.39
N ARG A 351 8.87 -9.25 -2.66
CA ARG A 351 9.63 -9.10 -3.92
C ARG A 351 11.12 -8.90 -3.69
N ALA A 352 11.54 -7.83 -3.02
CA ALA A 352 12.95 -7.50 -2.87
C ALA A 352 13.67 -8.46 -1.91
N ALA A 353 13.03 -8.89 -0.83
CA ALA A 353 13.61 -9.76 0.20
C ALA A 353 13.73 -11.25 -0.20
N ARG A 354 13.39 -11.63 -1.44
CA ARG A 354 13.43 -13.02 -1.90
C ARG A 354 14.83 -13.60 -1.90
N VAL A 355 14.98 -14.82 -1.36
CA VAL A 355 16.18 -15.66 -1.49
C VAL A 355 15.99 -16.59 -2.69
N LEU A 356 16.80 -16.41 -3.72
CA LEU A 356 16.61 -17.06 -5.03
C LEU A 356 17.49 -18.30 -5.26
N ASP A 357 18.40 -18.64 -4.33
CA ASP A 357 19.14 -19.92 -4.39
C ASP A 357 18.17 -21.08 -4.21
N GLU A 358 18.08 -21.97 -5.21
CA GLU A 358 17.13 -23.09 -5.22
C GLU A 358 17.27 -24.04 -4.02
N ARG A 359 18.42 -24.06 -3.35
CA ARG A 359 18.63 -24.88 -2.14
C ARG A 359 18.07 -24.24 -0.87
N HIS A 360 17.99 -22.92 -0.86
CA HIS A 360 17.59 -22.10 0.30
C HIS A 360 16.47 -21.11 -0.07
N ARG A 361 15.74 -21.44 -1.16
CA ARG A 361 14.74 -20.54 -1.72
C ARG A 361 13.71 -20.15 -0.68
N ALA A 362 13.57 -18.84 -0.43
CA ALA A 362 12.64 -18.29 0.54
C ALA A 362 11.98 -17.01 0.01
N MET A 363 10.71 -16.81 0.36
CA MET A 363 9.97 -15.59 0.05
C MET A 363 10.50 -14.39 0.85
N LEU A 364 10.88 -14.63 2.07
CA LEU A 364 11.48 -13.68 2.99
C LEU A 364 12.83 -14.24 3.44
N ASP A 365 13.85 -13.42 3.53
CA ASP A 365 15.10 -13.83 4.16
C ASP A 365 14.95 -14.04 5.68
N ASP A 366 15.97 -14.58 6.33
CA ASP A 366 15.94 -14.90 7.76
C ASP A 366 15.76 -13.66 8.65
N GLU A 367 16.22 -12.50 8.21
CA GLU A 367 16.13 -11.25 8.97
C GLU A 367 14.75 -10.67 8.89
N GLU A 368 14.16 -10.71 7.71
CA GLU A 368 12.80 -10.27 7.46
C GLU A 368 11.77 -11.17 8.18
N MET A 369 11.94 -12.49 8.11
CA MET A 369 11.08 -13.44 8.84
C MET A 369 11.21 -13.26 10.36
N ARG A 370 12.41 -12.99 10.86
CA ARG A 370 12.65 -12.73 12.28
C ARG A 370 11.97 -11.44 12.74
N TRP A 371 12.05 -10.38 11.92
CA TRP A 371 11.35 -9.13 12.17
C TRP A 371 9.84 -9.34 12.19
N LEU A 372 9.28 -9.97 11.15
CA LEU A 372 7.85 -10.27 11.06
C LEU A 372 7.35 -11.02 12.30
N ARG A 373 8.08 -12.07 12.70
CA ARG A 373 7.78 -12.84 13.91
C ARG A 373 7.85 -11.98 15.17
N GLY A 374 8.88 -11.16 15.30
CA GLY A 374 9.05 -10.23 16.41
C GLY A 374 7.86 -9.26 16.52
N GLN A 375 7.47 -8.63 15.41
CA GLN A 375 6.36 -7.68 15.39
C GLN A 375 4.99 -8.34 15.64
N ALA A 376 4.77 -9.53 15.10
CA ALA A 376 3.51 -10.26 15.29
C ALA A 376 3.33 -10.74 16.74
N LEU A 377 4.41 -11.11 17.42
CA LEU A 377 4.38 -11.64 18.79
C LEU A 377 4.66 -10.57 19.87
N GLU A 378 4.93 -9.32 19.47
CA GLU A 378 5.16 -8.25 20.41
C GLU A 378 3.90 -7.90 21.18
N ALA A 379 4.00 -7.81 22.51
CA ALA A 379 2.92 -7.42 23.42
C ALA A 379 1.60 -8.18 23.17
N PRO A 380 1.54 -9.51 23.42
CA PRO A 380 0.33 -10.30 23.20
C PRO A 380 -0.86 -9.70 23.94
N GLY A 381 -2.02 -9.61 23.27
CA GLY A 381 -3.24 -8.99 23.81
C GLY A 381 -3.30 -7.47 23.67
N SER A 382 -2.27 -6.81 23.11
CA SER A 382 -2.30 -5.38 22.81
C SER A 382 -3.16 -5.05 21.61
N TYR A 383 -3.44 -6.01 20.75
CA TYR A 383 -4.30 -5.85 19.56
C TYR A 383 -5.37 -6.95 19.48
N ASP A 384 -6.50 -6.63 18.88
CA ASP A 384 -7.63 -7.54 18.66
C ASP A 384 -7.64 -8.12 17.25
N HIS A 385 -7.01 -7.44 16.30
CA HIS A 385 -6.91 -7.87 14.90
C HIS A 385 -5.48 -7.73 14.40
N LEU A 386 -4.99 -8.79 13.72
CA LEU A 386 -3.73 -8.76 12.98
C LEU A 386 -4.02 -8.78 11.48
N LEU A 387 -3.55 -7.78 10.77
CA LEU A 387 -3.57 -7.69 9.30
C LEU A 387 -2.15 -7.93 8.79
N LEU A 388 -1.99 -8.93 7.93
CA LEU A 388 -0.74 -9.23 7.23
C LEU A 388 -0.93 -8.80 5.78
N GLY A 389 -0.39 -7.64 5.40
CA GLY A 389 -0.46 -7.13 4.03
C GLY A 389 0.70 -7.69 3.21
N THR A 390 0.40 -8.34 2.10
CA THR A 390 1.37 -8.89 1.15
C THR A 390 0.88 -8.63 -0.27
N SER A 391 1.78 -8.36 -1.22
CA SER A 391 1.32 -8.18 -2.60
C SER A 391 0.77 -9.48 -3.16
N LEU A 392 1.43 -10.60 -2.92
CA LEU A 392 1.09 -11.93 -3.43
C LEU A 392 0.17 -12.74 -2.50
N PRO A 393 -0.83 -13.47 -3.01
CA PRO A 393 -1.66 -14.35 -2.19
C PRO A 393 -0.86 -15.49 -1.55
N TRP A 394 -1.02 -15.66 -0.23
CA TRP A 394 -0.50 -16.81 0.50
C TRP A 394 -1.24 -18.11 0.14
N LEU A 395 -2.59 -18.07 0.07
CA LEU A 395 -3.45 -19.22 -0.24
C LEU A 395 -4.02 -19.10 -1.66
N LEU A 396 -3.31 -19.62 -2.65
CA LEU A 396 -3.81 -19.73 -4.02
C LEU A 396 -4.91 -20.81 -4.14
N PRO A 397 -5.67 -20.82 -5.26
CA PRO A 397 -6.50 -21.99 -5.61
C PRO A 397 -5.68 -23.27 -5.49
N PRO A 398 -6.14 -24.32 -4.76
CA PRO A 398 -5.30 -25.48 -4.41
C PRO A 398 -4.62 -26.18 -5.59
N ALA A 399 -5.26 -26.19 -6.77
CA ALA A 399 -4.62 -26.77 -7.95
C ALA A 399 -3.45 -25.94 -8.45
N ILE A 400 -3.53 -24.61 -8.36
CA ILE A 400 -2.44 -23.69 -8.76
C ILE A 400 -1.29 -23.81 -7.74
N HIS A 401 -1.60 -23.79 -6.46
CA HIS A 401 -0.62 -24.03 -5.38
C HIS A 401 0.16 -25.34 -5.59
N ASP A 402 -0.55 -26.44 -5.88
CA ASP A 402 0.08 -27.74 -6.14
C ASP A 402 0.99 -27.72 -7.40
N VAL A 403 0.60 -26.97 -8.44
CA VAL A 403 1.40 -26.79 -9.67
C VAL A 403 2.64 -25.97 -9.40
N GLU A 404 2.55 -24.91 -8.62
CA GLU A 404 3.73 -24.12 -8.22
C GLU A 404 4.68 -24.93 -7.34
N SER A 405 4.16 -25.64 -6.34
CA SER A 405 4.95 -26.54 -5.50
C SER A 405 5.62 -27.66 -6.31
N TRP A 406 4.90 -28.22 -7.32
CA TRP A 406 5.47 -29.14 -8.29
C TRP A 406 6.62 -28.53 -9.07
N ASN A 407 6.43 -27.32 -9.58
CA ASN A 407 7.46 -26.60 -10.33
C ASN A 407 8.68 -26.32 -9.46
N ALA A 408 8.49 -25.82 -8.23
CA ALA A 408 9.57 -25.58 -7.27
C ALA A 408 10.38 -26.86 -7.01
N ALA A 409 9.72 -28.02 -6.87
CA ALA A 409 10.40 -29.29 -6.69
C ALA A 409 11.20 -29.72 -7.93
N LEU A 410 10.69 -29.45 -9.13
CA LEU A 410 11.44 -29.70 -10.38
C LEU A 410 12.70 -28.82 -10.45
N CYS A 411 12.58 -27.53 -10.15
CA CYS A 411 13.69 -26.58 -10.17
C CYS A 411 14.79 -26.95 -9.16
N ARG A 412 14.42 -27.47 -7.98
CA ARG A 412 15.37 -28.03 -7.00
C ARG A 412 16.07 -29.31 -7.47
N GLY A 413 15.68 -29.88 -8.62
CA GLY A 413 16.31 -31.06 -9.17
C GLY A 413 15.77 -32.42 -8.67
N GLU A 414 14.61 -32.47 -7.99
CA GLU A 414 13.98 -33.71 -7.48
C GLU A 414 13.74 -34.77 -8.56
N ARG A 415 13.69 -34.35 -9.82
CA ARG A 415 13.57 -35.20 -11.01
C ARG A 415 14.79 -35.17 -11.92
N GLY A 416 15.89 -34.55 -11.46
CA GLY A 416 17.14 -34.41 -12.18
C GLY A 416 17.19 -33.20 -13.09
N GLU A 417 18.39 -32.89 -13.61
CA GLU A 417 18.72 -31.64 -14.29
C GLU A 417 17.87 -31.28 -15.52
N ARG A 418 17.40 -32.30 -16.27
CA ARG A 418 16.54 -32.05 -17.43
C ARG A 418 15.20 -31.46 -17.02
N TRP A 419 14.62 -32.01 -15.96
CA TRP A 419 13.37 -31.51 -15.41
C TRP A 419 13.55 -30.17 -14.70
N ALA A 420 14.70 -29.91 -14.07
CA ALA A 420 15.01 -28.61 -13.48
C ALA A 420 15.03 -27.51 -14.55
N ARG A 421 15.64 -27.76 -15.71
CA ARG A 421 15.62 -26.80 -16.84
C ARG A 421 14.20 -26.56 -17.39
N VAL A 422 13.42 -27.61 -17.54
CA VAL A 422 11.99 -27.50 -17.96
C VAL A 422 11.17 -26.73 -16.90
N GLY A 423 11.44 -27.00 -15.62
CA GLY A 423 10.79 -26.30 -14.52
C GLY A 423 11.06 -24.81 -14.53
N GLU A 424 12.33 -24.42 -14.71
CA GLU A 424 12.74 -23.01 -14.77
C GLU A 424 12.12 -22.27 -15.97
N ASP A 425 12.11 -22.92 -17.14
CA ASP A 425 11.49 -22.37 -18.34
C ASP A 425 9.97 -22.16 -18.17
N LEU A 426 9.32 -23.09 -17.47
CA LEU A 426 7.90 -22.99 -17.16
C LEU A 426 7.62 -21.93 -16.09
N ARG A 427 8.44 -21.85 -15.03
CA ARG A 427 8.33 -20.82 -13.98
C ARG A 427 8.26 -19.45 -14.59
N ARG A 428 9.18 -19.12 -15.48
CA ARG A 428 9.32 -17.83 -16.14
C ARG A 428 8.26 -17.52 -17.20
N ARG A 429 7.50 -18.51 -17.67
CA ARG A 429 6.45 -18.31 -18.69
C ARG A 429 5.04 -18.32 -18.12
N ALA A 430 4.87 -18.73 -16.90
CA ALA A 430 3.57 -18.97 -16.30
C ALA A 430 3.45 -18.42 -14.88
N ASP A 431 4.28 -17.42 -14.55
CA ASP A 431 4.28 -16.63 -13.32
C ASP A 431 4.14 -17.51 -12.05
N LEU A 432 4.98 -18.59 -12.00
CA LEU A 432 4.95 -19.55 -10.89
C LEU A 432 5.84 -19.05 -9.75
N GLU A 433 5.43 -18.00 -9.08
CA GLU A 433 6.27 -17.22 -8.18
C GLU A 433 5.62 -16.81 -6.85
N HIS A 434 4.42 -17.28 -6.58
CA HIS A 434 3.72 -17.00 -5.33
C HIS A 434 4.28 -17.82 -4.16
N TRP A 435 3.67 -17.70 -2.99
CA TRP A 435 4.12 -18.38 -1.77
C TRP A 435 4.30 -19.89 -1.92
N ALA A 436 3.53 -20.55 -2.82
CA ALA A 436 3.66 -21.98 -3.11
C ALA A 436 4.98 -22.36 -3.81
N ALA A 437 5.62 -21.40 -4.51
CA ALA A 437 6.94 -21.55 -5.09
C ALA A 437 8.09 -21.46 -4.05
N PHE A 438 7.75 -21.10 -2.79
CA PHE A 438 8.64 -20.94 -1.64
C PHE A 438 8.12 -21.78 -0.45
N PRO A 439 8.16 -23.11 -0.52
CA PRO A 439 7.46 -23.98 0.44
C PRO A 439 7.85 -23.77 1.90
N SER A 440 9.13 -23.50 2.20
CA SER A 440 9.59 -23.22 3.57
C SER A 440 8.93 -21.96 4.15
N SER A 441 8.93 -20.87 3.38
CA SER A 441 8.32 -19.61 3.82
C SER A 441 6.79 -19.73 3.96
N PHE A 442 6.14 -20.52 3.09
CA PHE A 442 4.72 -20.84 3.23
C PHE A 442 4.43 -21.53 4.57
N GLU A 443 5.24 -22.52 4.95
CA GLU A 443 5.11 -23.27 6.20
C GLU A 443 5.47 -22.42 7.42
N GLU A 444 6.49 -21.58 7.32
CA GLU A 444 6.89 -20.66 8.39
C GLU A 444 5.79 -19.63 8.68
N LEU A 445 5.17 -19.05 7.66
CA LEU A 445 4.04 -18.14 7.83
C LEU A 445 2.84 -18.87 8.44
N ALA A 446 2.52 -20.11 7.99
CA ALA A 446 1.47 -20.92 8.59
C ALA A 446 1.74 -21.21 10.08
N SER A 447 3.00 -21.47 10.44
CA SER A 447 3.43 -21.70 11.82
C SER A 447 3.31 -20.44 12.67
N LEU A 448 3.73 -19.29 12.14
CA LEU A 448 3.62 -18.01 12.82
C LEU A 448 2.15 -17.63 13.08
N ILE A 449 1.29 -17.75 12.06
CA ILE A 449 -0.15 -17.46 12.19
C ILE A 449 -0.78 -18.36 13.26
N ARG A 450 -0.43 -19.65 13.28
CA ARG A 450 -0.90 -20.59 14.30
C ARG A 450 -0.44 -20.17 15.71
N GLU A 451 0.81 -19.76 15.86
CA GLU A 451 1.36 -19.32 17.13
C GLU A 451 0.65 -18.06 17.65
N VAL A 452 0.51 -17.03 16.82
CA VAL A 452 -0.23 -15.80 17.12
C VAL A 452 -1.69 -16.10 17.46
N GLY A 453 -2.32 -17.00 16.69
CA GLY A 453 -3.74 -17.34 16.82
C GLY A 453 -4.05 -18.32 17.95
N SER A 454 -3.06 -18.71 18.77
CA SER A 454 -3.25 -19.69 19.85
C SER A 454 -3.10 -19.05 21.23
N GLY A 455 -3.88 -19.54 22.19
CA GLY A 455 -3.79 -19.12 23.57
C GLY A 455 -4.77 -18.02 23.99
N PRO A 456 -4.76 -17.65 25.30
CA PRO A 456 -5.82 -16.79 25.87
C PRO A 456 -5.72 -15.31 25.45
N LEU A 457 -4.58 -14.87 24.94
CA LEU A 457 -4.34 -13.50 24.48
C LEU A 457 -4.35 -13.39 22.95
N ALA A 458 -4.81 -14.41 22.25
CA ALA A 458 -4.89 -14.43 20.80
C ALA A 458 -5.86 -13.36 20.26
N PRO A 459 -5.54 -12.73 19.11
CA PRO A 459 -6.43 -11.77 18.48
C PRO A 459 -7.74 -12.44 18.05
N SER A 460 -8.78 -11.66 17.79
CA SER A 460 -10.06 -12.15 17.27
C SER A 460 -9.91 -12.69 15.85
N THR A 461 -9.17 -11.95 15.02
CA THR A 461 -8.90 -12.36 13.63
C THR A 461 -7.43 -12.16 13.26
N VAL A 462 -6.95 -13.03 12.35
CA VAL A 462 -5.76 -12.82 11.54
C VAL A 462 -6.19 -12.81 10.08
N CYS A 463 -6.06 -11.66 9.41
CA CYS A 463 -6.41 -11.50 8.01
C CYS A 463 -5.16 -11.30 7.17
N VAL A 464 -4.89 -12.21 6.24
CA VAL A 464 -3.87 -12.02 5.20
C VAL A 464 -4.51 -11.27 4.04
N LEU A 465 -4.09 -10.01 3.85
CA LEU A 465 -4.55 -9.15 2.76
C LEU A 465 -3.60 -9.30 1.58
N SER A 466 -4.13 -9.47 0.38
CA SER A 466 -3.28 -9.63 -0.80
C SER A 466 -3.92 -9.11 -2.09
N GLY A 467 -3.10 -9.06 -3.14
CA GLY A 467 -3.48 -8.56 -4.45
C GLY A 467 -3.05 -9.45 -5.61
N ASP A 468 -2.41 -8.87 -6.62
CA ASP A 468 -1.72 -9.43 -7.78
C ASP A 468 -2.63 -10.19 -8.79
N VAL A 469 -3.30 -11.22 -8.40
CA VAL A 469 -3.95 -12.23 -9.25
C VAL A 469 -5.21 -11.78 -10.01
N HIS A 470 -5.47 -10.51 -10.13
CA HIS A 470 -6.56 -9.88 -10.90
C HIS A 470 -7.97 -10.47 -10.66
N HIS A 471 -8.22 -10.99 -9.48
CA HIS A 471 -9.56 -11.37 -9.01
C HIS A 471 -9.63 -11.32 -7.48
N ALA A 472 -10.85 -11.24 -6.94
CA ALA A 472 -11.05 -11.26 -5.49
C ALA A 472 -11.61 -12.60 -5.04
N TYR A 473 -11.21 -13.02 -3.84
CA TYR A 473 -11.76 -14.19 -3.17
C TYR A 473 -11.47 -14.15 -1.66
N VAL A 474 -12.22 -14.96 -0.93
CA VAL A 474 -11.99 -15.24 0.48
C VAL A 474 -11.68 -16.71 0.65
N ALA A 475 -10.57 -17.03 1.33
CA ALA A 475 -10.16 -18.39 1.66
C ALA A 475 -9.93 -18.54 3.17
N GLU A 476 -10.29 -19.70 3.72
CA GLU A 476 -10.14 -20.03 5.13
C GLU A 476 -9.22 -21.24 5.27
N PRO A 477 -8.07 -21.11 5.97
CA PRO A 477 -7.16 -22.21 6.21
C PRO A 477 -7.58 -23.06 7.40
N HIS A 478 -7.21 -24.33 7.36
CA HIS A 478 -7.46 -25.34 8.40
C HIS A 478 -6.16 -26.02 8.78
N TRP A 479 -5.81 -25.99 10.05
CA TRP A 479 -4.65 -26.69 10.61
C TRP A 479 -5.02 -28.10 11.07
N PRO A 480 -4.08 -29.04 11.12
CA PRO A 480 -4.27 -30.24 11.88
C PRO A 480 -4.36 -29.92 13.39
N ASP A 481 -5.10 -30.74 14.15
CA ASP A 481 -5.30 -30.53 15.60
C ASP A 481 -3.99 -30.25 16.37
N PRO A 482 -4.03 -29.27 17.30
CA PRO A 482 -5.09 -28.32 17.56
C PRO A 482 -5.12 -27.17 16.54
N GLU A 483 -6.30 -26.74 16.11
CA GLU A 483 -6.48 -25.51 15.35
C GLU A 483 -6.23 -24.26 16.22
N PRO A 484 -5.81 -23.13 15.62
CA PRO A 484 -5.76 -21.85 16.34
C PRO A 484 -7.17 -21.44 16.82
N SER A 485 -7.24 -20.74 17.96
CA SER A 485 -8.50 -20.21 18.48
C SER A 485 -8.99 -18.97 17.76
N THR A 486 -8.10 -18.29 17.06
CA THR A 486 -8.34 -17.11 16.23
C THR A 486 -8.91 -17.51 14.88
N ARG A 487 -9.85 -16.74 14.36
CA ARG A 487 -10.30 -16.92 12.98
C ARG A 487 -9.27 -16.37 12.01
N VAL A 488 -8.81 -17.22 11.11
CA VAL A 488 -7.79 -16.87 10.11
C VAL A 488 -8.43 -16.84 8.72
N LEU A 489 -8.16 -15.79 7.96
CA LEU A 489 -8.73 -15.57 6.63
C LEU A 489 -7.67 -15.01 5.68
N GLN A 490 -7.68 -15.48 4.44
CA GLN A 490 -7.05 -14.83 3.30
C GLN A 490 -8.10 -14.01 2.58
N LEU A 491 -7.83 -12.72 2.42
CA LEU A 491 -8.66 -11.76 1.72
C LEU A 491 -7.88 -11.21 0.53
N THR A 492 -8.16 -11.70 -0.66
CA THR A 492 -7.51 -11.27 -1.90
C THR A 492 -8.39 -10.29 -2.63
N CYS A 493 -7.89 -9.11 -2.95
CA CYS A 493 -8.61 -8.06 -3.65
C CYS A 493 -7.76 -7.42 -4.75
N SER A 494 -8.04 -7.79 -6.00
CA SER A 494 -7.40 -7.29 -7.21
C SER A 494 -8.35 -7.50 -8.40
N PRO A 495 -8.31 -6.67 -9.45
CA PRO A 495 -7.61 -5.40 -9.50
C PRO A 495 -8.46 -4.22 -8.99
N VAL A 496 -7.81 -3.15 -8.61
CA VAL A 496 -8.47 -1.84 -8.42
C VAL A 496 -8.87 -1.25 -9.77
N HIS A 497 -7.97 -1.33 -10.74
CA HIS A 497 -8.23 -0.95 -12.13
C HIS A 497 -7.28 -1.69 -13.09
N ASN A 498 -7.70 -2.83 -13.60
CA ASN A 498 -6.96 -3.58 -14.61
C ASN A 498 -7.85 -4.64 -15.28
N ALA A 499 -7.38 -5.20 -16.39
CA ALA A 499 -8.09 -6.25 -17.12
C ALA A 499 -7.60 -7.65 -16.73
N ILE A 500 -8.49 -8.63 -16.81
CA ILE A 500 -8.14 -10.05 -16.75
C ILE A 500 -8.58 -10.78 -18.00
N HIS A 501 -7.70 -11.56 -18.60
CA HIS A 501 -8.03 -12.37 -19.76
C HIS A 501 -9.08 -13.45 -19.42
N ALA A 502 -10.00 -13.70 -20.36
CA ALA A 502 -11.08 -14.68 -20.16
C ALA A 502 -10.56 -16.10 -19.87
N SER A 503 -9.41 -16.49 -20.44
CA SER A 503 -8.75 -17.78 -20.16
C SER A 503 -8.32 -17.93 -18.71
N MET A 504 -7.81 -16.85 -18.08
CA MET A 504 -7.42 -16.85 -16.68
C MET A 504 -8.64 -17.03 -15.76
N ARG A 505 -9.76 -16.38 -16.08
CA ARG A 505 -11.03 -16.58 -15.34
C ARG A 505 -11.46 -18.04 -15.29
N VAL A 506 -11.28 -18.77 -16.41
CA VAL A 506 -11.57 -20.21 -16.47
C VAL A 506 -10.54 -20.99 -15.65
N GLY A 507 -9.25 -20.65 -15.77
CA GLY A 507 -8.15 -21.26 -15.02
C GLY A 507 -8.35 -21.15 -13.50
N PHE A 508 -8.67 -19.98 -12.99
CA PHE A 508 -8.93 -19.78 -11.55
C PHE A 508 -10.14 -20.55 -11.05
N ARG A 509 -11.25 -20.56 -11.82
CA ARG A 509 -12.41 -21.39 -11.47
C ARG A 509 -12.08 -22.88 -11.45
N PHE A 510 -11.29 -23.36 -12.41
CA PHE A 510 -10.80 -24.73 -12.44
C PHE A 510 -9.90 -25.03 -11.23
N GLY A 511 -9.01 -24.12 -10.87
CA GLY A 511 -8.10 -24.24 -9.74
C GLY A 511 -8.80 -24.53 -8.40
N TRP A 512 -9.99 -23.96 -8.20
CA TRP A 512 -10.84 -24.22 -7.04
C TRP A 512 -11.70 -25.47 -7.15
N SER A 513 -11.79 -26.12 -8.32
CA SER A 513 -12.65 -27.26 -8.54
C SER A 513 -12.07 -28.57 -7.94
N ARG A 514 -12.95 -29.56 -7.69
CA ARG A 514 -12.52 -30.90 -7.25
C ARG A 514 -11.63 -31.61 -8.28
N LEU A 515 -11.88 -31.39 -9.59
CA LEU A 515 -11.03 -31.92 -10.65
C LEU A 515 -9.68 -31.24 -10.68
N GLY A 516 -9.65 -29.91 -10.53
CA GLY A 516 -8.41 -29.14 -10.38
C GLY A 516 -7.56 -29.65 -9.22
N ARG A 517 -8.14 -29.84 -8.03
CA ARG A 517 -7.44 -30.41 -6.85
C ARG A 517 -6.84 -31.80 -7.15
N ARG A 518 -7.56 -32.69 -7.85
CA ARG A 518 -7.03 -34.01 -8.24
C ARG A 518 -5.87 -33.89 -9.22
N PHE A 519 -5.97 -32.97 -10.16
CA PHE A 519 -4.92 -32.69 -11.12
C PHE A 519 -3.67 -32.14 -10.41
N GLY A 520 -3.82 -31.10 -9.58
CA GLY A 520 -2.74 -30.53 -8.78
C GLY A 520 -2.03 -31.58 -7.93
N HIS A 521 -2.77 -32.38 -7.17
CA HIS A 521 -2.21 -33.49 -6.38
C HIS A 521 -1.42 -34.49 -7.23
N ALA A 522 -1.86 -34.78 -8.46
CA ALA A 522 -1.12 -35.68 -9.36
C ALA A 522 0.20 -35.03 -9.80
N MET A 523 0.18 -33.74 -10.11
CA MET A 523 1.38 -32.98 -10.46
C MET A 523 2.36 -32.91 -9.28
N ALA A 524 1.90 -32.53 -8.08
CA ALA A 524 2.74 -32.48 -6.87
C ALA A 524 3.42 -33.84 -6.59
N ARG A 525 2.67 -34.93 -6.69
CA ARG A 525 3.24 -36.29 -6.58
C ARG A 525 4.27 -36.60 -7.66
N HIS A 526 4.00 -36.20 -8.92
CA HIS A 526 4.97 -36.36 -10.00
C HIS A 526 6.26 -35.59 -9.70
N GLY A 527 6.16 -34.35 -9.20
CA GLY A 527 7.33 -33.53 -8.82
C GLY A 527 8.06 -34.00 -7.55
N ARG A 528 7.46 -34.87 -6.76
CA ARG A 528 7.88 -35.21 -5.39
C ARG A 528 7.80 -34.01 -4.44
N ALA A 529 6.92 -33.07 -4.73
CA ALA A 529 6.62 -31.98 -3.82
C ALA A 529 5.98 -32.50 -2.51
N GLY A 530 6.33 -31.89 -1.40
CA GLY A 530 5.69 -32.15 -0.11
C GLY A 530 4.19 -31.81 -0.15
N ARG A 531 3.46 -32.23 0.87
CA ARG A 531 2.10 -31.75 1.08
C ARG A 531 2.15 -30.51 1.96
N PRO A 532 1.33 -29.50 1.67
CA PRO A 532 1.26 -28.33 2.54
C PRO A 532 0.80 -28.75 3.95
N VAL A 533 1.31 -28.05 4.95
CA VAL A 533 1.03 -28.31 6.40
C VAL A 533 -0.40 -27.95 6.80
N ILE A 534 -1.09 -27.16 5.97
CA ILE A 534 -2.48 -26.73 6.15
C ILE A 534 -3.32 -27.09 4.93
N ARG A 535 -4.63 -27.10 5.11
CA ARG A 535 -5.61 -27.13 4.01
C ARG A 535 -6.38 -25.83 4.03
N TRP A 536 -7.02 -25.48 2.92
CA TRP A 536 -7.90 -24.32 2.87
C TRP A 536 -9.04 -24.54 1.91
N ASP A 537 -10.12 -23.86 2.19
CA ASP A 537 -11.30 -23.82 1.36
C ASP A 537 -11.66 -22.39 0.99
N LYS A 538 -12.23 -22.23 -0.19
CA LYS A 538 -12.76 -20.95 -0.63
C LYS A 538 -14.14 -20.75 -0.01
N THR A 539 -14.31 -19.67 0.76
CA THR A 539 -15.58 -19.30 1.39
C THR A 539 -16.30 -18.17 0.64
N GLY A 540 -15.60 -17.46 -0.28
CA GLY A 540 -16.19 -16.41 -1.13
C GLY A 540 -15.49 -16.29 -2.49
N GLY A 541 -16.22 -15.83 -3.53
CA GLY A 541 -15.66 -15.60 -4.86
C GLY A 541 -15.51 -16.87 -5.74
N PRO A 542 -14.71 -16.85 -6.83
CA PRO A 542 -13.93 -15.68 -7.28
C PRO A 542 -14.82 -14.61 -7.92
N TRP A 543 -14.57 -13.35 -7.59
CA TRP A 543 -15.17 -12.18 -8.23
C TRP A 543 -14.18 -11.56 -9.21
N PHE A 544 -14.68 -11.08 -10.34
CA PHE A 544 -13.86 -10.53 -11.42
C PHE A 544 -14.39 -9.16 -11.81
N GLY A 545 -13.53 -8.18 -11.86
CA GLY A 545 -13.81 -6.79 -12.18
C GLY A 545 -13.00 -5.86 -11.29
N ASN A 546 -13.08 -4.56 -11.53
CA ASN A 546 -12.39 -3.56 -10.73
C ASN A 546 -13.10 -3.39 -9.39
N GLN A 547 -12.38 -3.56 -8.30
CA GLN A 547 -13.00 -3.75 -6.98
C GLN A 547 -12.09 -3.33 -5.82
N LEU A 548 -12.71 -3.09 -4.67
CA LEU A 548 -12.07 -2.80 -3.40
C LEU A 548 -12.71 -3.63 -2.29
N MET A 549 -11.92 -4.13 -1.38
CA MET A 549 -12.40 -4.69 -0.11
C MET A 549 -12.27 -3.67 1.01
N THR A 550 -13.23 -3.66 1.91
CA THR A 550 -13.23 -2.82 3.10
C THR A 550 -13.47 -3.69 4.34
N LEU A 551 -12.53 -3.63 5.29
CA LEU A 551 -12.65 -4.19 6.62
C LEU A 551 -13.12 -3.10 7.58
N THR A 552 -14.16 -3.37 8.35
CA THR A 552 -14.60 -2.56 9.48
C THR A 552 -14.34 -3.35 10.77
N LEU A 553 -13.38 -2.87 11.56
CA LEU A 553 -12.87 -3.55 12.75
C LEU A 553 -13.26 -2.73 13.99
N ASN A 554 -14.18 -3.27 14.80
CA ASN A 554 -14.72 -2.58 16.00
C ASN A 554 -14.58 -3.49 17.22
N GLY A 555 -13.71 -3.11 18.17
CA GLY A 555 -13.37 -3.98 19.29
C GLY A 555 -12.89 -5.34 18.77
N ARG A 556 -13.56 -6.42 19.11
CA ARG A 556 -13.25 -7.77 18.63
C ARG A 556 -14.08 -8.23 17.42
N SER A 557 -14.99 -7.37 16.90
CA SER A 557 -15.79 -7.65 15.71
C SER A 557 -15.07 -7.21 14.44
N ALA A 558 -15.23 -7.98 13.36
CA ALA A 558 -14.69 -7.69 12.05
C ALA A 558 -15.75 -7.95 10.97
N ASP A 559 -16.03 -6.92 10.16
CA ASP A 559 -16.92 -7.01 9.02
C ASP A 559 -16.18 -6.77 7.73
N LEU A 560 -16.47 -7.56 6.71
CA LEU A 560 -15.90 -7.44 5.35
C LEU A 560 -16.99 -6.98 4.39
N ARG A 561 -16.66 -6.02 3.54
CA ARG A 561 -17.45 -5.64 2.36
C ARG A 561 -16.56 -5.64 1.12
N LEU A 562 -17.04 -6.25 0.04
CA LEU A 562 -16.45 -6.18 -1.31
C LEU A 562 -17.34 -5.33 -2.19
N ASP A 563 -16.80 -4.23 -2.70
CA ASP A 563 -17.45 -3.32 -3.62
C ASP A 563 -16.79 -3.41 -5.01
N GLN A 564 -17.58 -3.54 -6.06
CA GLN A 564 -17.14 -3.55 -7.47
C GLN A 564 -17.59 -2.26 -8.16
N ALA A 565 -16.69 -1.62 -8.89
CA ALA A 565 -17.03 -0.49 -9.74
C ALA A 565 -17.78 -0.97 -10.99
N VAL A 566 -18.94 -0.41 -11.23
CA VAL A 566 -19.81 -0.73 -12.37
C VAL A 566 -20.35 0.52 -13.02
N THR A 567 -20.50 0.48 -14.33
CA THR A 567 -21.18 1.56 -15.09
C THR A 567 -22.51 1.03 -15.62
N ASP A 568 -23.59 1.75 -15.34
CA ASP A 568 -24.91 1.48 -15.87
C ASP A 568 -25.53 2.77 -16.44
N ARG A 569 -26.83 2.74 -16.75
CA ARG A 569 -27.56 3.90 -17.31
C ARG A 569 -27.62 5.10 -16.36
N THR A 570 -27.35 4.93 -15.08
CA THR A 570 -27.36 5.98 -14.05
C THR A 570 -26.00 6.58 -13.81
N GLY A 571 -24.93 6.00 -14.37
CA GLY A 571 -23.54 6.43 -14.21
C GLY A 571 -22.67 5.34 -13.60
N THR A 572 -21.47 5.73 -13.15
CA THR A 572 -20.51 4.85 -12.49
C THR A 572 -20.74 4.86 -10.98
N ARG A 573 -20.76 3.68 -10.36
CA ARG A 573 -20.97 3.52 -8.92
C ARG A 573 -20.33 2.24 -8.38
N LEU A 574 -20.13 2.19 -7.08
CA LEU A 574 -19.76 0.96 -6.37
C LEU A 574 -21.01 0.12 -6.10
N LEU A 575 -20.92 -1.16 -6.46
CA LEU A 575 -21.94 -2.17 -6.18
C LEU A 575 -21.37 -3.18 -5.18
N THR A 576 -22.02 -3.35 -4.05
CA THR A 576 -21.62 -4.37 -3.06
C THR A 576 -21.88 -5.76 -3.60
N MET A 577 -20.83 -6.54 -3.73
CA MET A 577 -20.85 -7.92 -4.25
C MET A 577 -20.90 -8.95 -3.13
N ASP A 578 -20.35 -8.61 -1.97
CA ASP A 578 -20.33 -9.46 -0.79
C ASP A 578 -20.24 -8.61 0.47
N GLU A 579 -20.97 -9.02 1.52
CA GLU A 579 -20.91 -8.39 2.84
C GLU A 579 -21.13 -9.46 3.89
N ARG A 580 -20.21 -9.55 4.86
CA ARG A 580 -20.28 -10.59 5.89
C ARG A 580 -19.53 -10.19 7.16
N ASN A 581 -19.99 -10.69 8.29
CA ASN A 581 -19.24 -10.69 9.53
C ASN A 581 -18.18 -11.81 9.49
N LEU A 582 -16.94 -11.49 9.91
CA LEU A 582 -15.82 -12.41 9.92
C LEU A 582 -15.60 -13.06 11.29
N THR A 583 -16.23 -12.58 12.34
CA THR A 583 -16.05 -13.07 13.72
C THR A 583 -17.17 -13.99 14.17
N ASP A 584 -18.36 -13.91 13.57
CA ASP A 584 -19.42 -14.86 13.81
C ASP A 584 -19.04 -16.20 13.17
N GLY A 585 -19.13 -17.30 13.92
CA GLY A 585 -18.93 -18.65 13.39
C GLY A 585 -19.94 -18.96 12.28
N PRO A 586 -19.68 -19.98 11.42
CA PRO A 586 -20.62 -20.40 10.39
C PRO A 586 -21.95 -20.89 10.99
#